data_656612291eaf3fab3be6c994c8a664c8
#
_entry.id   656612291eaf3fab3be6c994c8a664c8
#
_cell.length_a   1.000
_cell.length_b   1.000
_cell.length_c   1.000
_cell.angle_alpha   90.00
_cell.angle_beta   90.00
_cell.angle_gamma   90.00
#
_symmetry.space_group_name_H-M   'P 1'
#
loop_
_entity.id
_entity.type
_entity.pdbx_description
1 polymer ?
#
loop_
_entity_poly.entity_id
_entity_poly.type
_entity_poly.pdbx_seq_one_letter_code
_entity_poly.pdbx_strand_id
1 'polypeptide(L)'
;MKERLSKKCLNECLARLEILLNKKYSEEQKFIYYEVLKDISDKELMEATIKLIRNYSFATLPLPNDFIKNMEPKENKVKKKYIEIKEQIKKLINKHGLVIYEDPLIHVVVNKLGGLERLRMMESYYFEKLMNEELENIVSLYYDNYNPEDIKVPLGRSEYLGEELIISFVGNKEKINKWLNYYSSKIQFKESLGLKTAKMMLESEVKLKLEEKKEYE
;
A
#
# COMPACT_ATOMS: atom_id res chain seq x y z
N MET A 1 -3.03 -6.68 -3.16
CA MET A 1 -2.58 -7.65 -4.19
C MET A 1 -1.08 -7.50 -4.31
N LYS A 2 -0.31 -8.55 -4.02
CA LYS A 2 1.14 -8.54 -4.29
C LYS A 2 1.31 -8.54 -5.81
N GLU A 3 1.89 -7.49 -6.37
CA GLU A 3 2.27 -7.47 -7.79
C GLU A 3 3.35 -8.54 -7.97
N ARG A 4 3.05 -9.56 -8.76
CA ARG A 4 4.00 -10.62 -9.08
C ARG A 4 4.98 -10.13 -10.13
N LEU A 5 6.17 -10.72 -10.14
CA LEU A 5 7.19 -10.44 -11.14
C LEU A 5 6.67 -10.68 -12.56
N SER A 6 6.80 -9.67 -13.41
CA SER A 6 6.56 -9.82 -14.85
C SER A 6 7.82 -10.33 -15.56
N LYS A 7 7.65 -11.23 -16.54
CA LYS A 7 8.75 -11.70 -17.39
C LYS A 7 9.46 -10.54 -18.10
N LYS A 8 8.71 -9.48 -18.43
CA LYS A 8 9.26 -8.27 -19.05
C LYS A 8 10.25 -7.59 -18.12
N CYS A 9 9.89 -7.35 -16.87
CA CYS A 9 10.75 -6.70 -15.88
C CYS A 9 12.01 -7.54 -15.61
N LEU A 10 11.86 -8.87 -15.46
CA LEU A 10 13.01 -9.76 -15.31
C LEU A 10 13.99 -9.60 -16.48
N ASN A 11 13.51 -9.69 -17.70
CA ASN A 11 14.36 -9.59 -18.89
C ASN A 11 15.05 -8.22 -18.98
N GLU A 12 14.39 -7.13 -18.62
CA GLU A 12 15.00 -5.79 -18.56
C GLU A 12 16.11 -5.71 -17.50
N CYS A 13 15.90 -6.31 -16.34
CA CYS A 13 16.89 -6.36 -15.26
C CYS A 13 18.11 -7.19 -15.66
N LEU A 14 17.89 -8.38 -16.23
CA LEU A 14 18.99 -9.24 -16.70
C LEU A 14 19.77 -8.61 -17.85
N ALA A 15 19.08 -7.94 -18.81
CA ALA A 15 19.73 -7.24 -19.92
C ALA A 15 20.68 -6.13 -19.46
N ARG A 16 20.35 -5.40 -18.40
CA ARG A 16 21.25 -4.39 -17.81
C ARG A 16 22.54 -5.01 -17.29
N LEU A 17 22.45 -6.18 -16.66
CA LEU A 17 23.60 -6.90 -16.15
C LEU A 17 24.42 -7.54 -17.29
N GLU A 18 23.75 -8.05 -18.33
CA GLU A 18 24.42 -8.56 -19.56
C GLU A 18 25.30 -7.48 -20.21
N ILE A 19 24.77 -6.27 -20.33
CA ILE A 19 25.52 -5.12 -20.89
C ILE A 19 26.71 -4.77 -19.99
N LEU A 20 26.48 -4.67 -18.67
CA LEU A 20 27.52 -4.27 -17.73
C LEU A 20 28.69 -5.25 -17.70
N LEU A 21 28.40 -6.54 -17.76
CA LEU A 21 29.37 -7.62 -17.60
C LEU A 21 29.89 -8.18 -18.94
N ASN A 22 29.36 -7.69 -20.05
CA ASN A 22 29.63 -8.20 -21.39
C ASN A 22 29.44 -9.73 -21.50
N LYS A 23 28.35 -10.25 -20.92
CA LYS A 23 27.97 -11.67 -20.88
C LYS A 23 26.47 -11.81 -21.12
N LYS A 24 26.02 -12.99 -21.52
CA LYS A 24 24.61 -13.26 -21.79
C LYS A 24 24.09 -14.40 -20.95
N TYR A 25 22.87 -14.28 -20.46
CA TYR A 25 22.09 -15.38 -19.89
C TYR A 25 21.50 -16.22 -21.01
N SER A 26 21.56 -17.55 -20.89
CA SER A 26 20.81 -18.45 -21.78
C SER A 26 19.29 -18.36 -21.46
N GLU A 27 18.46 -18.81 -22.39
CA GLU A 27 16.99 -18.83 -22.16
C GLU A 27 16.62 -19.79 -21.02
N GLU A 28 17.34 -20.90 -20.85
CA GLU A 28 17.18 -21.82 -19.73
C GLU A 28 17.52 -21.13 -18.39
N GLN A 29 18.60 -20.34 -18.35
CA GLN A 29 18.95 -19.56 -17.18
C GLN A 29 17.86 -18.54 -16.85
N LYS A 30 17.37 -17.77 -17.83
CA LYS A 30 16.27 -16.79 -17.63
C LYS A 30 15.01 -17.48 -17.10
N PHE A 31 14.69 -18.68 -17.58
CA PHE A 31 13.57 -19.46 -17.07
C PHE A 31 13.77 -19.84 -15.60
N ILE A 32 14.94 -20.35 -15.22
CA ILE A 32 15.26 -20.70 -13.83
C ILE A 32 15.18 -19.46 -12.93
N TYR A 33 15.71 -18.30 -13.38
CA TYR A 33 15.63 -17.05 -12.63
C TYR A 33 14.19 -16.61 -12.40
N TYR A 34 13.32 -16.73 -13.43
CA TYR A 34 11.90 -16.45 -13.28
C TYR A 34 11.25 -17.35 -12.22
N GLU A 35 11.48 -18.65 -12.27
CA GLU A 35 10.89 -19.60 -11.31
C GLU A 35 11.33 -19.33 -9.87
N VAL A 36 12.57 -18.92 -9.64
CA VAL A 36 13.09 -18.60 -8.30
C VAL A 36 12.58 -17.24 -7.80
N LEU A 37 12.42 -16.28 -8.70
CA LEU A 37 12.13 -14.87 -8.33
C LEU A 37 10.65 -14.47 -8.54
N LYS A 38 9.77 -15.36 -9.06
CA LYS A 38 8.39 -15.05 -9.44
C LYS A 38 7.48 -14.48 -8.33
N ASP A 39 7.83 -14.73 -7.06
CA ASP A 39 7.04 -14.28 -5.91
C ASP A 39 7.42 -12.88 -5.41
N ILE A 40 8.43 -12.25 -6.02
CA ILE A 40 8.80 -10.86 -5.74
C ILE A 40 8.08 -9.91 -6.70
N SER A 41 8.02 -8.63 -6.36
CA SER A 41 7.43 -7.61 -7.24
C SER A 41 8.46 -7.07 -8.24
N ASP A 42 7.99 -6.52 -9.36
CA ASP A 42 8.82 -5.83 -10.35
C ASP A 42 9.69 -4.73 -9.69
N LYS A 43 9.11 -3.99 -8.75
CA LYS A 43 9.80 -2.93 -8.01
C LYS A 43 10.96 -3.47 -7.17
N GLU A 44 10.73 -4.56 -6.43
CA GLU A 44 11.76 -5.20 -5.60
C GLU A 44 12.93 -5.72 -6.43
N LEU A 45 12.64 -6.33 -7.59
CA LEU A 45 13.68 -6.79 -8.50
C LEU A 45 14.49 -5.64 -9.08
N MET A 46 13.84 -4.55 -9.51
CA MET A 46 14.53 -3.37 -10.03
C MET A 46 15.44 -2.74 -8.98
N GLU A 47 14.97 -2.57 -7.75
CA GLU A 47 15.77 -2.02 -6.65
C GLU A 47 16.98 -2.91 -6.31
N ALA A 48 16.77 -4.23 -6.26
CA ALA A 48 17.86 -5.20 -6.04
C ALA A 48 18.88 -5.16 -7.19
N THR A 49 18.43 -5.06 -8.45
CA THR A 49 19.29 -4.94 -9.61
C THR A 49 20.15 -3.68 -9.57
N ILE A 50 19.58 -2.53 -9.17
CA ILE A 50 20.35 -1.28 -9.02
C ILE A 50 21.41 -1.42 -7.93
N LYS A 51 21.09 -2.04 -6.80
CA LYS A 51 22.06 -2.31 -5.72
C LYS A 51 23.16 -3.27 -6.18
N LEU A 52 22.80 -4.32 -6.92
CA LEU A 52 23.76 -5.21 -7.54
C LEU A 52 24.72 -4.47 -8.46
N ILE A 53 24.22 -3.66 -9.39
CA ILE A 53 25.04 -2.87 -10.33
C ILE A 53 26.04 -1.97 -9.59
N ARG A 54 25.61 -1.38 -8.45
CA ARG A 54 26.48 -0.49 -7.65
C ARG A 54 27.56 -1.22 -6.86
N ASN A 55 27.28 -2.43 -6.39
CA ASN A 55 28.08 -3.12 -5.39
C ASN A 55 28.73 -4.41 -5.92
N TYR A 56 28.41 -4.83 -7.15
CA TYR A 56 28.84 -6.11 -7.69
C TYR A 56 30.26 -6.03 -8.25
N SER A 57 31.18 -6.73 -7.62
CA SER A 57 32.61 -6.72 -7.97
C SER A 57 33.07 -7.98 -8.72
N PHE A 58 32.18 -8.93 -9.02
CA PHE A 58 32.55 -10.17 -9.66
C PHE A 58 32.45 -10.09 -11.19
N ALA A 59 33.35 -10.82 -11.89
CA ALA A 59 33.34 -10.91 -13.35
C ALA A 59 32.34 -11.96 -13.89
N THR A 60 31.47 -12.52 -13.05
CA THR A 60 30.46 -13.53 -13.41
C THR A 60 29.08 -12.92 -13.36
N LEU A 61 28.12 -13.48 -14.11
CA LEU A 61 26.71 -13.08 -13.99
C LEU A 61 26.19 -13.38 -12.58
N PRO A 62 25.47 -12.43 -11.95
CA PRO A 62 24.85 -12.64 -10.64
C PRO A 62 23.90 -13.84 -10.64
N LEU A 63 23.88 -14.61 -9.56
CA LEU A 63 22.92 -15.69 -9.36
C LEU A 63 21.59 -15.16 -8.77
N PRO A 64 20.46 -15.90 -8.84
CA PRO A 64 19.20 -15.50 -8.24
C PRO A 64 19.31 -15.11 -6.76
N ASN A 65 20.17 -15.81 -6.00
CA ASN A 65 20.41 -15.52 -4.59
C ASN A 65 21.10 -14.15 -4.36
N ASP A 66 21.85 -13.66 -5.33
CA ASP A 66 22.48 -12.34 -5.21
C ASP A 66 21.43 -11.22 -5.28
N PHE A 67 20.37 -11.41 -6.08
CA PHE A 67 19.22 -10.49 -6.07
C PHE A 67 18.50 -10.54 -4.71
N ILE A 68 18.21 -11.74 -4.19
CA ILE A 68 17.51 -11.92 -2.91
C ILE A 68 18.29 -11.26 -1.77
N LYS A 69 19.62 -11.42 -1.71
CA LYS A 69 20.50 -10.78 -0.71
C LYS A 69 20.49 -9.24 -0.80
N ASN A 70 20.26 -8.68 -1.98
CA ASN A 70 20.19 -7.23 -2.19
C ASN A 70 18.79 -6.64 -2.03
N MET A 71 17.77 -7.46 -1.76
CA MET A 71 16.43 -7.00 -1.38
C MET A 71 16.41 -6.48 0.05
N GLU A 72 15.50 -5.55 0.30
CA GLU A 72 15.25 -5.11 1.67
C GLU A 72 14.58 -6.25 2.46
N PRO A 73 15.08 -6.63 3.65
CA PRO A 73 14.44 -7.60 4.51
C PRO A 73 12.97 -7.24 4.80
N LYS A 74 12.11 -8.26 4.88
CA LYS A 74 10.67 -8.07 5.15
C LYS A 74 10.44 -7.29 6.45
N GLU A 75 11.21 -7.58 7.49
CA GLU A 75 11.15 -6.93 8.78
C GLU A 75 11.33 -5.42 8.67
N ASN A 76 12.27 -4.97 7.86
CA ASN A 76 12.50 -3.54 7.63
C ASN A 76 11.33 -2.88 6.90
N LYS A 77 10.72 -3.58 5.93
CA LYS A 77 9.52 -3.09 5.21
C LYS A 77 8.33 -2.98 6.13
N VAL A 78 8.09 -4.01 6.96
CA VAL A 78 7.03 -4.01 7.98
C VAL A 78 7.24 -2.87 8.96
N LYS A 79 8.47 -2.66 9.44
CA LYS A 79 8.80 -1.59 10.37
C LYS A 79 8.57 -0.19 9.78
N LYS A 80 8.96 0.03 8.53
CA LYS A 80 8.65 1.28 7.81
C LYS A 80 7.14 1.47 7.68
N LYS A 81 6.42 0.41 7.33
CA LYS A 81 4.97 0.45 7.20
C LYS A 81 4.25 0.70 8.51
N TYR A 82 4.73 0.10 9.60
CA TYR A 82 4.26 0.38 10.95
C TYR A 82 4.38 1.86 11.30
N ILE A 83 5.55 2.48 11.07
CA ILE A 83 5.79 3.90 11.34
C ILE A 83 4.81 4.76 10.52
N GLU A 84 4.68 4.47 9.23
CA GLU A 84 3.75 5.17 8.34
C GLU A 84 2.30 5.09 8.85
N ILE A 85 1.81 3.88 9.15
CA ILE A 85 0.45 3.66 9.64
C ILE A 85 0.23 4.34 10.98
N LYS A 86 1.19 4.27 11.90
CA LYS A 86 1.13 4.94 13.20
C LYS A 86 0.92 6.45 13.04
N GLU A 87 1.69 7.10 12.18
CA GLU A 87 1.55 8.53 11.89
C GLU A 87 0.20 8.86 11.22
N GLN A 88 -0.27 7.99 10.32
CA GLN A 88 -1.57 8.17 9.68
C GLN A 88 -2.72 8.04 10.68
N ILE A 89 -2.68 7.07 11.59
CA ILE A 89 -3.69 6.90 12.63
C ILE A 89 -3.72 8.12 13.56
N LYS A 90 -2.54 8.63 13.98
CA LYS A 90 -2.45 9.86 14.80
C LYS A 90 -3.10 11.08 14.12
N LYS A 91 -2.93 11.22 12.81
CA LYS A 91 -3.60 12.28 12.04
C LYS A 91 -5.10 12.04 11.90
N LEU A 92 -5.50 10.77 11.84
CA LEU A 92 -6.87 10.34 11.60
C LEU A 92 -7.79 10.61 12.79
N ILE A 93 -7.33 10.38 14.01
CA ILE A 93 -8.15 10.58 15.21
C ILE A 93 -8.65 12.02 15.36
N ASN A 94 -7.95 12.98 14.76
CA ASN A 94 -8.32 14.42 14.78
C ASN A 94 -9.20 14.85 13.60
N LYS A 95 -9.53 13.93 12.66
CA LYS A 95 -10.40 14.25 11.52
C LYS A 95 -11.86 14.01 11.87
N HIS A 96 -12.73 14.88 11.39
CA HIS A 96 -14.17 14.72 11.51
C HIS A 96 -14.75 13.90 10.36
N GLY A 97 -15.92 13.29 10.60
CA GLY A 97 -16.68 12.58 9.58
C GLY A 97 -16.11 11.23 9.16
N LEU A 98 -16.48 10.83 7.97
CA LEU A 98 -16.06 9.58 7.34
C LEU A 98 -14.76 9.76 6.58
N VAL A 99 -13.88 8.74 6.61
CA VAL A 99 -12.58 8.82 5.95
C VAL A 99 -12.31 7.57 5.11
N ILE A 100 -11.82 7.78 3.89
CA ILE A 100 -11.36 6.71 2.99
C ILE A 100 -9.89 6.96 2.64
N TYR A 101 -9.02 5.96 2.93
CA TYR A 101 -7.59 6.05 2.68
C TYR A 101 -7.18 5.42 1.36
N GLU A 102 -6.04 5.88 0.80
CA GLU A 102 -5.46 5.27 -0.39
C GLU A 102 -4.93 3.85 -0.15
N ASP A 103 -4.52 3.55 1.09
CA ASP A 103 -4.02 2.24 1.47
C ASP A 103 -5.09 1.43 2.22
N PRO A 104 -5.62 0.36 1.63
CA PRO A 104 -6.62 -0.48 2.27
C PRO A 104 -6.13 -1.16 3.56
N LEU A 105 -4.82 -1.34 3.74
CA LEU A 105 -4.27 -1.90 4.98
C LEU A 105 -4.58 -1.03 6.20
N ILE A 106 -4.66 0.30 6.05
CA ILE A 106 -5.04 1.20 7.14
C ILE A 106 -6.48 0.90 7.62
N HIS A 107 -7.39 0.61 6.68
CA HIS A 107 -8.77 0.22 7.03
C HIS A 107 -8.80 -1.08 7.82
N VAL A 108 -8.02 -2.08 7.42
CA VAL A 108 -7.90 -3.36 8.14
C VAL A 108 -7.34 -3.13 9.54
N VAL A 109 -6.22 -2.43 9.64
CA VAL A 109 -5.52 -2.19 10.92
C VAL A 109 -6.42 -1.42 11.89
N VAL A 110 -7.03 -0.31 11.46
CA VAL A 110 -7.95 0.47 12.30
C VAL A 110 -9.14 -0.39 12.76
N ASN A 111 -9.68 -1.23 11.88
CA ASN A 111 -10.76 -2.16 12.25
C ASN A 111 -10.30 -3.18 13.31
N LYS A 112 -9.11 -3.77 13.17
CA LYS A 112 -8.54 -4.73 14.15
C LYS A 112 -8.24 -4.07 15.50
N LEU A 113 -7.92 -2.78 15.51
CA LEU A 113 -7.77 -1.98 16.73
C LEU A 113 -9.11 -1.57 17.38
N GLY A 114 -10.24 -2.05 16.85
CA GLY A 114 -11.59 -1.80 17.37
C GLY A 114 -12.33 -0.62 16.76
N GLY A 115 -11.78 -0.06 15.65
CA GLY A 115 -12.40 1.00 14.87
C GLY A 115 -11.99 2.40 15.30
N LEU A 116 -12.21 3.37 14.40
CA LEU A 116 -11.75 4.75 14.57
C LEU A 116 -12.38 5.45 15.78
N GLU A 117 -13.67 5.20 16.03
CA GLU A 117 -14.37 5.82 17.17
C GLU A 117 -13.78 5.41 18.51
N ARG A 118 -13.46 4.11 18.66
CA ARG A 118 -12.78 3.63 19.87
C ARG A 118 -11.44 4.34 20.05
N LEU A 119 -10.65 4.50 18.99
CA LEU A 119 -9.35 5.16 19.05
C LEU A 119 -9.48 6.64 19.43
N ARG A 120 -10.51 7.34 18.94
CA ARG A 120 -10.80 8.74 19.27
C ARG A 120 -11.19 8.94 20.74
N MET A 121 -11.91 7.98 21.31
CA MET A 121 -12.41 8.06 22.70
C MET A 121 -11.39 7.53 23.72
N MET A 122 -10.27 6.98 23.28
CA MET A 122 -9.26 6.40 24.14
C MET A 122 -8.43 7.48 24.82
N GLU A 123 -8.18 7.35 26.12
CA GLU A 123 -7.26 8.21 26.84
C GLU A 123 -5.85 8.12 26.25
N SER A 124 -5.12 9.23 26.24
CA SER A 124 -3.79 9.34 25.60
C SER A 124 -2.81 8.27 26.04
N TYR A 125 -2.79 7.90 27.31
CA TYR A 125 -1.91 6.85 27.84
C TYR A 125 -2.20 5.49 27.20
N TYR A 126 -3.46 5.07 27.15
CA TYR A 126 -3.86 3.78 26.56
C TYR A 126 -3.68 3.79 25.04
N PHE A 127 -3.92 4.93 24.40
CA PHE A 127 -3.69 5.08 22.98
C PHE A 127 -2.20 4.90 22.62
N GLU A 128 -1.28 5.59 23.31
CA GLU A 128 0.15 5.44 23.07
C GLU A 128 0.64 4.03 23.39
N LYS A 129 0.12 3.38 24.43
CA LYS A 129 0.43 1.99 24.73
C LYS A 129 0.01 1.07 23.60
N LEU A 130 -1.23 1.20 23.10
CA LEU A 130 -1.75 0.44 21.97
C LEU A 130 -0.89 0.63 20.72
N MET A 131 -0.51 1.88 20.41
CA MET A 131 0.33 2.23 19.26
C MET A 131 1.76 1.71 19.36
N ASN A 132 2.28 1.47 20.56
CA ASN A 132 3.63 0.99 20.77
C ASN A 132 3.72 -0.55 20.89
N GLU A 133 2.73 -1.19 21.49
CA GLU A 133 2.78 -2.60 21.87
C GLU A 133 2.02 -3.51 20.87
N GLU A 134 0.87 -3.07 20.36
CA GLU A 134 0.00 -3.93 19.54
C GLU A 134 0.06 -3.63 18.05
N LEU A 135 0.23 -2.35 17.67
CA LEU A 135 0.14 -1.94 16.27
C LEU A 135 1.17 -2.64 15.38
N GLU A 136 2.43 -2.79 15.84
CA GLU A 136 3.49 -3.41 15.03
C GLU A 136 3.14 -4.89 14.73
N ASN A 137 2.61 -5.60 15.72
CA ASN A 137 2.17 -6.99 15.57
C ASN A 137 1.01 -7.10 14.56
N ILE A 138 0.02 -6.21 14.67
CA ILE A 138 -1.12 -6.19 13.74
C ILE A 138 -0.64 -5.86 12.32
N VAL A 139 0.21 -4.86 12.14
CA VAL A 139 0.77 -4.51 10.83
C VAL A 139 1.56 -5.69 10.26
N SER A 140 2.41 -6.35 11.06
CA SER A 140 3.18 -7.51 10.61
C SER A 140 2.28 -8.66 10.13
N LEU A 141 1.20 -8.92 10.86
CA LEU A 141 0.27 -10.00 10.56
C LEU A 141 -0.48 -9.76 9.23
N TYR A 142 -0.89 -8.51 8.98
CA TYR A 142 -1.73 -8.16 7.84
C TYR A 142 -0.97 -7.53 6.66
N TYR A 143 0.33 -7.29 6.76
CA TYR A 143 1.14 -6.60 5.75
C TYR A 143 1.07 -7.23 4.36
N ASP A 144 1.24 -8.55 4.28
CA ASP A 144 1.24 -9.28 3.00
C ASP A 144 -0.13 -9.89 2.65
N ASN A 145 -0.89 -10.27 3.66
CA ASN A 145 -2.12 -11.06 3.51
C ASN A 145 -3.20 -10.58 4.46
N TYR A 146 -4.13 -9.78 4.00
CA TYR A 146 -5.37 -9.49 4.71
C TYR A 146 -6.56 -9.97 3.89
N ASN A 147 -7.60 -10.42 4.60
CA ASN A 147 -8.86 -10.76 3.95
C ASN A 147 -9.55 -9.46 3.51
N PRO A 148 -9.96 -9.33 2.24
CA PRO A 148 -10.74 -8.17 1.80
C PRO A 148 -12.00 -7.90 2.64
N GLU A 149 -12.59 -8.91 3.26
CA GLU A 149 -13.73 -8.77 4.17
C GLU A 149 -13.37 -8.02 5.48
N ASP A 150 -12.09 -7.94 5.83
CA ASP A 150 -11.63 -7.14 6.96
C ASP A 150 -11.59 -5.63 6.63
N ILE A 151 -11.69 -5.25 5.37
CA ILE A 151 -11.72 -3.87 4.92
C ILE A 151 -13.10 -3.29 5.17
N LYS A 152 -13.23 -2.44 6.20
CA LYS A 152 -14.46 -1.65 6.45
C LYS A 152 -14.29 -0.24 5.91
N VAL A 153 -15.25 0.19 5.12
CA VAL A 153 -15.24 1.48 4.41
C VAL A 153 -16.57 2.20 4.64
N PRO A 154 -16.55 3.46 4.94
CA PRO A 154 -15.45 4.32 5.39
C PRO A 154 -15.10 4.11 6.87
N LEU A 155 -13.97 4.65 7.31
CA LEU A 155 -13.62 4.76 8.73
C LEU A 155 -14.35 5.97 9.37
N GLY A 156 -14.57 5.92 10.69
CA GLY A 156 -15.22 6.99 11.44
C GLY A 156 -16.76 6.84 11.46
N ARG A 157 -17.45 7.88 11.89
CA ARG A 157 -18.92 7.95 11.93
C ARG A 157 -19.44 9.02 10.97
N SER A 158 -20.71 8.88 10.60
CA SER A 158 -21.40 9.88 9.78
C SER A 158 -21.54 11.17 10.58
N GLU A 159 -21.00 12.25 10.05
CA GLU A 159 -21.15 13.61 10.53
C GLU A 159 -21.64 14.46 9.36
N TYR A 160 -22.45 15.46 9.65
CA TYR A 160 -23.08 16.29 8.64
C TYR A 160 -22.73 17.76 8.87
N LEU A 161 -22.45 18.48 7.78
CA LEU A 161 -22.40 19.94 7.76
C LEU A 161 -23.67 20.42 7.06
N GLY A 162 -24.66 20.87 7.85
CA GLY A 162 -25.99 21.06 7.34
C GLY A 162 -26.63 19.74 6.90
N GLU A 163 -27.01 19.60 5.64
CA GLU A 163 -27.54 18.37 5.05
C GLU A 163 -26.45 17.49 4.37
N GLU A 164 -25.23 18.00 4.25
CA GLU A 164 -24.14 17.30 3.55
C GLU A 164 -23.35 16.37 4.47
N LEU A 165 -23.16 15.13 4.02
CA LEU A 165 -22.34 14.13 4.70
C LEU A 165 -20.85 14.45 4.51
N ILE A 166 -20.13 14.62 5.62
CA ILE A 166 -18.69 14.88 5.59
C ILE A 166 -17.94 13.60 5.27
N ILE A 167 -17.30 13.56 4.08
CA ILE A 167 -16.43 12.47 3.65
C ILE A 167 -15.08 13.06 3.23
N SER A 168 -14.01 12.47 3.75
CA SER A 168 -12.63 12.84 3.40
C SER A 168 -11.92 11.69 2.70
N PHE A 169 -11.36 11.96 1.53
CA PHE A 169 -10.46 11.04 0.83
C PHE A 169 -9.00 11.43 1.13
N VAL A 170 -8.22 10.49 1.66
CA VAL A 170 -6.85 10.75 2.09
C VAL A 170 -5.86 9.98 1.22
N GLY A 171 -5.01 10.73 0.51
CA GLY A 171 -3.99 10.22 -0.40
C GLY A 171 -4.40 10.30 -1.88
N ASN A 172 -3.82 9.44 -2.70
CA ASN A 172 -4.03 9.43 -4.15
C ASN A 172 -5.40 8.83 -4.50
N LYS A 173 -6.27 9.64 -5.11
CA LYS A 173 -7.64 9.26 -5.44
C LYS A 173 -7.75 8.16 -6.50
N GLU A 174 -6.80 8.12 -7.45
CA GLU A 174 -6.76 7.04 -8.44
C GLU A 174 -6.47 5.69 -7.78
N LYS A 175 -5.56 5.66 -6.80
CA LYS A 175 -5.29 4.46 -6.03
C LYS A 175 -6.50 4.05 -5.20
N ILE A 176 -7.19 5.01 -4.55
CA ILE A 176 -8.43 4.75 -3.81
C ILE A 176 -9.47 4.13 -4.75
N ASN A 177 -9.69 4.72 -5.92
CA ASN A 177 -10.67 4.21 -6.89
C ASN A 177 -10.29 2.81 -7.40
N LYS A 178 -8.99 2.57 -7.66
CA LYS A 178 -8.47 1.28 -8.11
C LYS A 178 -8.76 0.16 -7.10
N TRP A 179 -8.46 0.35 -5.81
CA TRP A 179 -8.70 -0.69 -4.84
C TRP A 179 -10.16 -0.83 -4.43
N LEU A 180 -10.95 0.26 -4.40
CA LEU A 180 -12.40 0.20 -4.21
C LEU A 180 -13.06 -0.64 -5.31
N ASN A 181 -12.64 -0.47 -6.57
CA ASN A 181 -13.13 -1.28 -7.69
C ASN A 181 -12.72 -2.74 -7.55
N TYR A 182 -11.45 -2.99 -7.22
CA TYR A 182 -10.91 -4.33 -7.11
C TYR A 182 -11.60 -5.17 -6.02
N TYR A 183 -11.87 -4.55 -4.87
CA TYR A 183 -12.51 -5.23 -3.74
C TYR A 183 -14.02 -5.04 -3.68
N SER A 184 -14.66 -4.43 -4.67
CA SER A 184 -16.06 -3.98 -4.63
C SER A 184 -17.08 -5.03 -4.18
N SER A 185 -16.85 -6.32 -4.48
CA SER A 185 -17.73 -7.43 -4.10
C SER A 185 -17.40 -8.06 -2.75
N LYS A 186 -16.30 -7.66 -2.11
CA LYS A 186 -15.77 -8.32 -0.90
C LYS A 186 -15.65 -7.40 0.31
N ILE A 187 -15.51 -6.08 0.08
CA ILE A 187 -15.37 -5.11 1.17
C ILE A 187 -16.73 -4.82 1.83
N GLN A 188 -16.67 -4.50 3.11
CA GLN A 188 -17.85 -4.11 3.86
C GLN A 188 -18.03 -2.59 3.80
N PHE A 189 -19.14 -2.14 3.20
CA PHE A 189 -19.55 -0.73 3.26
C PHE A 189 -20.45 -0.51 4.48
N LYS A 190 -20.31 0.65 5.13
CA LYS A 190 -21.31 1.09 6.11
C LYS A 190 -22.67 1.29 5.40
N GLU A 191 -23.75 1.05 6.11
CA GLU A 191 -25.12 1.11 5.57
C GLU A 191 -25.43 2.43 4.86
N SER A 192 -24.82 3.55 5.32
CA SER A 192 -25.00 4.88 4.75
C SER A 192 -24.16 5.16 3.50
N LEU A 193 -23.23 4.28 3.10
CA LEU A 193 -22.31 4.52 2.00
C LEU A 193 -22.05 3.26 1.18
N GLY A 194 -22.71 3.12 0.05
CA GLY A 194 -22.40 2.07 -0.94
C GLY A 194 -21.25 2.47 -1.88
N LEU A 195 -20.71 1.50 -2.62
CA LEU A 195 -19.64 1.71 -3.60
C LEU A 195 -19.98 2.81 -4.63
N LYS A 196 -21.23 2.84 -5.12
CA LYS A 196 -21.69 3.82 -6.10
C LYS A 196 -21.62 5.24 -5.54
N THR A 197 -22.08 5.43 -4.29
CA THR A 197 -22.05 6.73 -3.60
C THR A 197 -20.61 7.17 -3.34
N ALA A 198 -19.73 6.27 -2.86
CA ALA A 198 -18.32 6.57 -2.64
C ALA A 198 -17.62 7.03 -3.93
N LYS A 199 -17.90 6.38 -5.06
CA LYS A 199 -17.37 6.78 -6.38
C LYS A 199 -17.89 8.13 -6.84
N MET A 200 -19.19 8.36 -6.75
CA MET A 200 -19.79 9.66 -7.13
C MET A 200 -19.18 10.82 -6.33
N MET A 201 -18.98 10.64 -5.03
CA MET A 201 -18.36 11.65 -4.18
C MET A 201 -16.87 11.86 -4.52
N LEU A 202 -16.13 10.79 -4.82
CA LEU A 202 -14.75 10.88 -5.27
C LEU A 202 -14.61 11.65 -6.59
N GLU A 203 -15.52 11.42 -7.55
CA GLU A 203 -15.57 12.10 -8.84
C GLU A 203 -15.96 13.58 -8.70
N SER A 204 -16.96 13.91 -7.85
CA SER A 204 -17.38 15.29 -7.60
C SER A 204 -16.28 16.13 -6.95
N GLU A 205 -15.54 15.57 -5.99
CA GLU A 205 -14.40 16.24 -5.35
C GLU A 205 -13.24 16.52 -6.34
N VAL A 206 -13.06 15.64 -7.34
CA VAL A 206 -12.08 15.86 -8.41
C VAL A 206 -12.50 17.01 -9.31
N LYS A 207 -13.79 17.10 -9.66
CA LYS A 207 -14.32 18.19 -10.49
C LYS A 207 -14.18 19.55 -9.80
N LEU A 208 -14.59 19.66 -8.53
CA LEU A 208 -14.47 20.90 -7.76
C LEU A 208 -13.02 21.43 -7.71
N LYS A 209 -12.05 20.57 -7.46
CA LYS A 209 -10.62 20.97 -7.45
C LYS A 209 -10.07 21.37 -8.81
N LEU A 210 -10.63 20.88 -9.90
CA LEU A 210 -10.26 21.29 -11.25
C LEU A 210 -10.86 22.65 -11.64
N GLU A 211 -12.04 22.95 -11.14
CA GLU A 211 -12.70 24.23 -11.32
C GLU A 211 -12.00 25.33 -10.51
N GLU A 212 -11.68 25.08 -9.24
CA GLU A 212 -10.89 26.00 -8.40
C GLU A 212 -9.53 26.34 -9.02
N LYS A 213 -8.85 25.39 -9.66
CA LYS A 213 -7.57 25.67 -10.35
C LYS A 213 -7.71 26.55 -11.59
N LYS A 214 -8.82 26.47 -12.30
CA LYS A 214 -9.10 27.29 -13.48
C LYS A 214 -9.48 28.74 -13.15
N GLU A 215 -9.97 29.00 -11.94
CA GLU A 215 -10.27 30.37 -11.48
C GLU A 215 -9.03 31.14 -11.01
N TYR A 216 -7.89 30.45 -10.80
CA TYR A 216 -6.60 31.05 -10.38
C TYR A 216 -5.55 31.10 -11.50
N GLU A 217 -5.84 30.62 -12.71
CA GLU A 217 -5.05 30.81 -13.94
C GLU A 217 -5.65 31.91 -14.83
#